data_136d69705ca7f0d013a9988c1eaf7779
#
_entry.id   136d69705ca7f0d013a9988c1eaf7779
#
_cell.length_a   1.000
_cell.length_b   1.000
_cell.length_c   1.000
_cell.angle_alpha   90.00
_cell.angle_beta   90.00
_cell.angle_gamma   90.00
#
_symmetry.space_group_name_H-M   'P 1'
#
loop_
_entity.id
_entity.type
_entity.pdbx_description
1 polymer ?
#
loop_
_entity_poly.entity_id
_entity_poly.type
_entity_poly.pdbx_seq_one_letter_code
_entity_poly.pdbx_strand_id
1 'polypeptide(L)'
;MAIPFVLRTIPAIREIATPVCALVRNDSITVAISLIIKTLRKSHKIKLQFITCKEKCKMDKIRYGIVGYGAQGGAYTKILTGTPMFPGFPAGYQPEHAVLGAICDNDPAKREAAAKAFPETPIFADYKEMIASGTCDAIITTVPHYLHHEMAIYAIEHGMHVIGEKPAGVRASDVQKMIDCSNAHPEVAFGIMFNQRTNKLYQKIREIVASGELGQVRRSNWIINTWWRPDSYYQQSDWRATWGGEGGGVLVNQAPHQLDLWQWICGTPVEVTSININGAHRDIAVENDVTIVTKYANGATGTFITCTHDAIGTDRFEIDFDAGKIVVEGSNKATVYRMKKSEPEMNATMDMMSVARLTSSNNAGGGLYDTEEFENNDGWGFQHGTVMENFALHILTGSPLLAPGADGIMGVRLANASQLSAWTGKTVSYPCDEAAYNAELNKLIEAEGKFPVRD
;
A
#
# COMPACT_ATOMS: atom_id res chain seq x y z
N MET A 1 14.67 22.04 4.96
CA MET A 1 14.77 22.44 6.38
C MET A 1 16.19 22.56 6.93
N ALA A 2 17.24 22.64 6.09
CA ALA A 2 18.64 22.77 6.52
C ALA A 2 19.22 24.21 6.52
N ILE A 3 18.43 25.22 6.13
CA ILE A 3 18.84 26.63 6.11
C ILE A 3 18.86 27.32 7.48
N PRO A 4 18.08 26.92 8.51
CA PRO A 4 18.09 27.62 9.79
C PRO A 4 19.34 27.43 10.64
N PHE A 5 20.15 26.40 10.41
CA PHE A 5 21.26 26.06 11.30
C PHE A 5 22.57 26.84 10.98
N VAL A 6 22.80 27.15 9.72
CA VAL A 6 24.04 27.84 9.29
C VAL A 6 24.00 29.35 9.53
N LEU A 7 22.82 29.94 9.66
CA LEU A 7 22.65 31.39 9.89
C LEU A 7 22.80 31.82 11.35
N ARG A 8 22.94 30.89 12.31
CA ARG A 8 23.03 31.23 13.75
C ARG A 8 24.42 31.53 14.29
N THR A 9 25.47 31.38 13.49
CA THR A 9 26.86 31.46 13.98
C THR A 9 27.60 32.75 13.66
N ILE A 10 26.97 33.73 12.99
CA ILE A 10 27.60 35.02 12.68
C ILE A 10 26.74 36.17 13.21
N PRO A 11 27.20 36.94 14.22
CA PRO A 11 26.39 37.97 14.87
C PRO A 11 25.84 39.08 13.95
N ALA A 12 26.54 39.38 12.84
CA ALA A 12 26.15 40.44 11.90
C ALA A 12 24.95 40.06 10.99
N ILE A 13 24.47 38.82 11.03
CA ILE A 13 23.37 38.35 10.19
C ILE A 13 22.04 38.29 10.96
N ARG A 14 22.09 38.44 12.26
CA ARG A 14 20.91 38.33 13.15
C ARG A 14 19.84 39.38 12.91
N GLU A 15 20.22 40.60 12.52
CA GLU A 15 19.26 41.70 12.26
C GLU A 15 18.58 41.62 10.90
N ILE A 16 19.12 40.82 9.96
CA ILE A 16 18.58 40.67 8.60
C ILE A 16 17.70 39.40 8.49
N ALA A 17 17.87 38.43 9.38
CA ALA A 17 17.18 37.13 9.30
C ALA A 17 15.67 37.22 9.67
N THR A 18 15.26 38.17 10.50
CA THR A 18 13.89 38.29 10.99
C THR A 18 12.89 38.76 9.92
N PRO A 19 13.22 39.70 9.00
CA PRO A 19 12.33 40.05 7.88
C PRO A 19 12.24 38.99 6.77
N VAL A 20 13.31 38.19 6.57
CA VAL A 20 13.38 37.22 5.47
C VAL A 20 12.54 35.97 5.74
N CYS A 21 12.39 35.54 6.98
CA CYS A 21 11.53 34.43 7.35
C CYS A 21 10.03 34.71 7.15
N ALA A 22 9.61 35.97 7.12
CA ALA A 22 8.24 36.39 6.89
C ALA A 22 7.86 36.45 5.39
N LEU A 23 8.86 36.55 4.51
CA LEU A 23 8.68 36.69 3.05
C LEU A 23 8.68 35.35 2.29
N VAL A 24 9.03 34.23 2.93
CA VAL A 24 9.16 32.91 2.30
C VAL A 24 7.80 32.20 2.08
N ARG A 25 6.69 32.89 2.20
CA ARG A 25 5.36 32.29 1.97
C ARG A 25 4.80 32.44 0.56
N ASN A 26 5.50 33.08 -0.38
CA ASN A 26 5.06 33.16 -1.78
C ASN A 26 6.25 33.22 -2.74
N ASP A 27 6.26 32.38 -3.70
CA ASP A 27 6.96 32.15 -4.98
C ASP A 27 8.09 33.13 -5.47
N SER A 28 8.84 33.79 -4.60
CA SER A 28 9.86 34.76 -4.98
C SER A 28 11.24 34.51 -4.35
N ILE A 29 11.59 33.25 -4.12
CA ILE A 29 12.91 32.89 -3.55
C ILE A 29 14.06 33.46 -4.39
N THR A 30 13.95 33.47 -5.70
CA THR A 30 14.96 33.99 -6.65
C THR A 30 15.15 35.51 -6.51
N VAL A 31 14.08 36.26 -6.26
CA VAL A 31 14.14 37.73 -6.11
C VAL A 31 14.72 38.12 -4.75
N ALA A 32 14.35 37.41 -3.66
CA ALA A 32 14.89 37.66 -2.34
C ALA A 32 16.40 37.36 -2.27
N ILE A 33 16.86 36.29 -2.86
CA ILE A 33 18.28 35.94 -2.93
C ILE A 33 19.05 36.96 -3.78
N SER A 34 18.48 37.43 -4.90
CA SER A 34 19.11 38.45 -5.76
C SER A 34 19.23 39.81 -5.02
N LEU A 35 18.27 40.18 -4.18
CA LEU A 35 18.32 41.41 -3.39
C LEU A 35 19.37 41.34 -2.28
N ILE A 36 19.47 40.22 -1.58
CA ILE A 36 20.49 39.95 -0.56
C ILE A 36 21.89 40.01 -1.15
N ILE A 37 22.10 39.43 -2.33
CA ILE A 37 23.38 39.43 -3.05
C ILE A 37 23.75 40.87 -3.49
N LYS A 38 22.79 41.67 -3.95
CA LYS A 38 23.05 43.09 -4.33
C LYS A 38 23.38 43.94 -3.11
N THR A 39 22.78 43.73 -1.97
CA THR A 39 23.03 44.49 -0.73
C THR A 39 24.38 44.12 -0.12
N LEU A 40 24.77 42.85 -0.14
CA LEU A 40 26.08 42.39 0.34
C LEU A 40 27.26 42.81 -0.58
N ARG A 41 27.05 43.05 -1.89
CA ARG A 41 28.07 43.60 -2.81
C ARG A 41 28.40 45.08 -2.57
N LYS A 42 27.51 45.82 -1.90
CA LYS A 42 27.73 47.26 -1.59
C LYS A 42 28.53 47.52 -0.31
N SER A 43 28.66 46.57 0.57
CA SER A 43 29.43 46.70 1.81
C SER A 43 30.64 45.75 1.82
N HIS A 44 31.76 46.29 1.29
CA HIS A 44 33.16 45.86 1.46
C HIS A 44 33.53 44.36 1.63
N LYS A 45 34.24 43.86 0.61
CA LYS A 45 35.32 42.85 0.66
C LYS A 45 35.06 41.58 1.49
N ILE A 46 34.01 40.82 1.16
CA ILE A 46 33.98 39.41 1.50
C ILE A 46 34.02 38.63 0.18
N LYS A 47 35.14 37.90 -0.11
CA LYS A 47 35.15 36.81 -1.09
C LYS A 47 34.29 35.70 -0.51
N LEU A 48 33.01 35.77 -0.75
CA LEU A 48 32.12 34.63 -0.61
C LEU A 48 32.48 33.66 -1.72
N GLN A 49 33.28 32.64 -1.42
CA GLN A 49 33.34 31.43 -2.20
C GLN A 49 31.94 30.84 -2.14
N PHE A 50 31.17 31.05 -3.19
CA PHE A 50 29.93 30.27 -3.40
C PHE A 50 30.38 28.83 -3.58
N ILE A 51 30.40 28.07 -2.52
CA ILE A 51 30.24 26.63 -2.62
C ILE A 51 28.82 26.47 -3.16
N THR A 52 28.74 26.38 -4.49
CA THR A 52 27.48 26.03 -5.15
C THR A 52 27.02 24.72 -4.53
N CYS A 53 25.83 24.71 -3.99
CA CYS A 53 25.17 23.52 -3.44
C CYS A 53 24.98 22.41 -4.50
N LYS A 54 25.64 22.53 -5.66
CA LYS A 54 25.69 21.54 -6.75
C LYS A 54 26.69 20.40 -6.52
N GLU A 55 27.56 20.48 -5.51
CA GLU A 55 28.55 19.42 -5.27
C GLU A 55 28.24 18.52 -4.05
N LYS A 56 27.09 18.69 -3.40
CA LYS A 56 26.72 17.89 -2.23
C LYS A 56 25.41 17.13 -2.35
N CYS A 57 24.91 16.86 -3.55
CA CYS A 57 23.78 15.97 -3.76
C CYS A 57 24.00 15.18 -5.06
N LYS A 58 24.85 14.17 -5.00
CA LYS A 58 24.87 13.08 -5.98
C LYS A 58 24.47 11.78 -5.29
N MET A 59 23.29 11.77 -4.67
CA MET A 59 22.52 10.56 -4.56
C MET A 59 21.36 10.71 -5.55
N ASP A 60 21.64 10.41 -6.82
CA ASP A 60 20.62 10.45 -7.86
C ASP A 60 19.72 9.20 -7.78
N LYS A 61 20.11 8.19 -6.99
CA LYS A 61 19.41 6.90 -6.87
C LYS A 61 19.47 6.34 -5.45
N ILE A 62 18.39 5.69 -5.02
CA ILE A 62 18.29 4.96 -3.76
C ILE A 62 18.70 3.51 -4.00
N ARG A 63 19.63 3.00 -3.19
CA ARG A 63 20.09 1.60 -3.20
C ARG A 63 19.18 0.78 -2.30
N TYR A 64 18.49 -0.19 -2.88
CA TYR A 64 17.57 -1.07 -2.13
C TYR A 64 18.26 -2.37 -1.72
N GLY A 65 18.20 -2.70 -0.43
CA GLY A 65 18.50 -4.03 0.09
C GLY A 65 17.24 -4.90 0.06
N ILE A 66 17.33 -6.10 -0.52
CA ILE A 66 16.23 -7.06 -0.53
C ILE A 66 16.43 -8.06 0.59
N VAL A 67 15.50 -8.09 1.57
CA VAL A 67 15.51 -9.03 2.69
C VAL A 67 14.55 -10.18 2.39
N GLY A 68 15.10 -11.37 2.12
CA GLY A 68 14.38 -12.55 1.64
C GLY A 68 14.48 -12.71 0.11
N TYR A 69 15.29 -13.64 -0.35
CA TYR A 69 15.45 -13.95 -1.79
C TYR A 69 14.58 -15.13 -2.20
N GLY A 70 13.27 -15.02 -1.89
CA GLY A 70 12.23 -15.92 -2.38
C GLY A 70 11.70 -15.50 -3.77
N ALA A 71 10.51 -15.98 -4.14
CA ALA A 71 9.88 -15.64 -5.42
C ALA A 71 9.70 -14.11 -5.58
N GLN A 72 9.20 -13.43 -4.53
CA GLN A 72 8.94 -11.99 -4.59
C GLN A 72 10.24 -11.18 -4.54
N GLY A 73 11.17 -11.50 -3.64
CA GLY A 73 12.48 -10.84 -3.58
C GLY A 73 13.27 -11.01 -4.88
N GLY A 74 13.23 -12.21 -5.48
CA GLY A 74 13.82 -12.47 -6.80
C GLY A 74 13.19 -11.64 -7.93
N ALA A 75 11.88 -11.38 -7.88
CA ALA A 75 11.23 -10.47 -8.82
C ALA A 75 11.71 -9.02 -8.63
N TYR A 76 11.84 -8.56 -7.39
CA TYR A 76 12.30 -7.20 -7.09
C TYR A 76 13.75 -6.95 -7.48
N THR A 77 14.64 -7.92 -7.26
CA THR A 77 16.02 -7.80 -7.75
C THR A 77 16.08 -7.64 -9.26
N LYS A 78 15.23 -8.34 -10.00
CA LYS A 78 15.14 -8.21 -11.46
C LYS A 78 14.63 -6.82 -11.89
N ILE A 79 13.59 -6.30 -11.22
CA ILE A 79 13.10 -4.93 -11.47
C ILE A 79 14.21 -3.90 -11.22
N LEU A 80 14.92 -4.01 -10.10
CA LEU A 80 15.97 -3.07 -9.70
C LEU A 80 17.23 -3.15 -10.56
N THR A 81 17.40 -4.20 -11.36
CA THR A 81 18.54 -4.40 -12.28
C THR A 81 18.17 -4.29 -13.76
N GLY A 82 16.90 -4.07 -14.09
CA GLY A 82 16.42 -4.08 -15.48
C GLY A 82 16.43 -5.45 -16.15
N THR A 83 16.55 -6.53 -15.35
CA THR A 83 16.49 -7.91 -15.83
C THR A 83 15.02 -8.32 -16.06
N PRO A 84 14.65 -8.95 -17.18
CA PRO A 84 13.29 -9.42 -17.41
C PRO A 84 12.82 -10.38 -16.32
N MET A 85 11.63 -10.12 -15.74
CA MET A 85 11.08 -10.96 -14.68
C MET A 85 10.58 -12.31 -15.19
N PHE A 86 9.99 -12.32 -16.38
CA PHE A 86 9.46 -13.50 -17.07
C PHE A 86 9.53 -13.28 -18.60
N PRO A 87 9.38 -14.36 -19.41
CA PRO A 87 9.34 -14.22 -20.86
C PRO A 87 8.26 -13.22 -21.32
N GLY A 88 8.65 -12.23 -22.12
CA GLY A 88 7.77 -11.14 -22.60
C GLY A 88 7.77 -9.89 -21.73
N PHE A 89 8.34 -9.90 -20.54
CA PHE A 89 8.57 -8.66 -19.78
C PHE A 89 9.67 -7.84 -20.44
N PRO A 90 9.51 -6.49 -20.58
CA PRO A 90 10.50 -5.67 -21.28
C PRO A 90 11.88 -5.72 -20.62
N ALA A 91 12.90 -6.02 -21.43
CA ALA A 91 14.29 -5.89 -21.00
C ALA A 91 14.63 -4.42 -20.78
N GLY A 92 15.41 -4.15 -19.73
CA GLY A 92 15.83 -2.79 -19.39
C GLY A 92 14.78 -1.95 -18.65
N TYR A 93 13.59 -2.51 -18.34
CA TYR A 93 12.65 -1.82 -17.44
C TYR A 93 13.25 -1.76 -16.04
N GLN A 94 13.52 -0.55 -15.57
CA GLN A 94 14.04 -0.26 -14.24
C GLN A 94 13.49 1.09 -13.79
N PRO A 95 13.14 1.27 -12.51
CA PRO A 95 12.84 2.58 -11.95
C PRO A 95 14.04 3.53 -12.12
N GLU A 96 13.78 4.80 -12.36
CA GLU A 96 14.83 5.78 -12.65
C GLU A 96 15.73 6.06 -11.44
N HIS A 97 15.09 6.18 -10.25
CA HIS A 97 15.76 6.57 -9.00
C HIS A 97 15.99 5.42 -8.02
N ALA A 98 15.74 4.16 -8.44
CA ALA A 98 15.92 2.97 -7.60
C ALA A 98 16.87 1.96 -8.24
N VAL A 99 17.80 1.43 -7.44
CA VAL A 99 18.77 0.40 -7.87
C VAL A 99 18.94 -0.66 -6.81
N LEU A 100 19.39 -1.85 -7.21
CA LEU A 100 19.76 -2.92 -6.28
C LEU A 100 21.05 -2.53 -5.54
N GLY A 101 21.02 -2.56 -4.21
CA GLY A 101 22.17 -2.28 -3.35
C GLY A 101 22.74 -3.55 -2.69
N ALA A 102 21.86 -4.44 -2.19
CA ALA A 102 22.26 -5.68 -1.51
C ALA A 102 21.15 -6.70 -1.54
N ILE A 103 21.49 -7.96 -1.27
CA ILE A 103 20.52 -9.07 -1.08
C ILE A 103 20.84 -9.75 0.24
N CYS A 104 19.81 -10.12 1.01
CA CYS A 104 19.95 -10.88 2.23
C CYS A 104 18.97 -12.06 2.22
N ASP A 105 19.47 -13.24 2.57
CA ASP A 105 18.64 -14.42 2.88
C ASP A 105 19.39 -15.31 3.87
N ASN A 106 18.67 -15.92 4.83
CA ASN A 106 19.28 -16.82 5.81
C ASN A 106 19.55 -18.23 5.23
N ASP A 107 18.92 -18.58 4.08
CA ASP A 107 19.14 -19.84 3.39
C ASP A 107 20.43 -19.80 2.54
N PRO A 108 21.44 -20.65 2.82
CA PRO A 108 22.67 -20.69 2.03
C PRO A 108 22.45 -20.96 0.54
N ALA A 109 21.48 -21.82 0.18
CA ALA A 109 21.21 -22.16 -1.21
C ALA A 109 20.64 -20.97 -1.99
N LYS A 110 19.80 -20.16 -1.33
CA LYS A 110 19.28 -18.91 -1.93
C LYS A 110 20.37 -17.86 -2.08
N ARG A 111 21.29 -17.75 -1.11
CA ARG A 111 22.44 -16.83 -1.23
C ARG A 111 23.36 -17.23 -2.39
N GLU A 112 23.64 -18.53 -2.56
CA GLU A 112 24.41 -19.03 -3.70
C GLU A 112 23.74 -18.73 -5.04
N ALA A 113 22.41 -18.95 -5.12
CA ALA A 113 21.63 -18.60 -6.30
C ALA A 113 21.65 -17.09 -6.61
N ALA A 114 21.55 -16.25 -5.56
CA ALA A 114 21.62 -14.80 -5.70
C ALA A 114 23.02 -14.34 -6.19
N ALA A 115 24.10 -14.87 -5.60
CA ALA A 115 25.47 -14.57 -5.99
C ALA A 115 25.76 -14.97 -7.45
N LYS A 116 25.21 -16.09 -7.90
CA LYS A 116 25.34 -16.50 -9.31
C LYS A 116 24.57 -15.59 -10.26
N ALA A 117 23.38 -15.13 -9.85
CA ALA A 117 22.54 -14.29 -10.70
C ALA A 117 23.01 -12.81 -10.71
N PHE A 118 23.59 -12.33 -9.60
CA PHE A 118 23.98 -10.93 -9.40
C PHE A 118 25.40 -10.87 -8.78
N PRO A 119 26.46 -11.22 -9.55
CA PRO A 119 27.80 -11.41 -9.01
C PRO A 119 28.44 -10.14 -8.43
N GLU A 120 28.00 -8.95 -8.85
CA GLU A 120 28.50 -7.66 -8.36
C GLU A 120 27.74 -7.14 -7.13
N THR A 121 26.65 -7.82 -6.71
CA THR A 121 25.79 -7.38 -5.61
C THR A 121 26.27 -8.00 -4.29
N PRO A 122 26.46 -7.20 -3.22
CA PRO A 122 26.74 -7.72 -1.88
C PRO A 122 25.63 -8.64 -1.38
N ILE A 123 26.02 -9.81 -0.84
CA ILE A 123 25.10 -10.84 -0.33
C ILE A 123 25.35 -11.04 1.16
N PHE A 124 24.29 -11.02 1.95
CA PHE A 124 24.33 -11.14 3.42
C PHE A 124 23.51 -12.35 3.89
N ALA A 125 23.94 -12.94 5.02
CA ALA A 125 23.17 -13.97 5.72
C ALA A 125 22.22 -13.38 6.75
N ASP A 126 22.56 -12.23 7.32
CA ASP A 126 21.82 -11.51 8.34
C ASP A 126 21.47 -10.10 7.85
N TYR A 127 20.19 -9.73 7.98
CA TYR A 127 19.71 -8.41 7.56
C TYR A 127 20.27 -7.27 8.43
N LYS A 128 20.62 -7.53 9.68
CA LYS A 128 21.24 -6.55 10.58
C LYS A 128 22.65 -6.20 10.13
N GLU A 129 23.42 -7.20 9.69
CA GLU A 129 24.74 -6.98 9.07
C GLU A 129 24.59 -6.19 7.76
N MET A 130 23.59 -6.50 6.94
CA MET A 130 23.31 -5.75 5.71
C MET A 130 22.98 -4.28 6.01
N ILE A 131 22.12 -4.01 6.99
CA ILE A 131 21.77 -2.65 7.42
C ILE A 131 23.01 -1.90 7.90
N ALA A 132 23.86 -2.54 8.71
CA ALA A 132 25.08 -1.92 9.24
C ALA A 132 26.19 -1.70 8.20
N SER A 133 26.12 -2.39 7.06
CA SER A 133 27.18 -2.38 6.02
C SER A 133 27.28 -1.07 5.23
N GLY A 134 26.21 -0.26 5.19
CA GLY A 134 26.12 0.92 4.34
C GLY A 134 26.01 0.63 2.83
N THR A 135 25.71 -0.61 2.43
CA THR A 135 25.52 -1.01 1.03
C THR A 135 24.16 -0.62 0.45
N CYS A 136 23.17 -0.33 1.30
CA CYS A 136 21.84 0.10 0.91
C CYS A 136 21.37 1.33 1.71
N ASP A 137 20.41 2.07 1.16
CA ASP A 137 19.80 3.27 1.75
C ASP A 137 18.38 2.96 2.22
N ALA A 138 17.74 1.96 1.62
CA ALA A 138 16.42 1.46 1.95
C ALA A 138 16.39 -0.07 1.86
N ILE A 139 15.48 -0.70 2.60
CA ILE A 139 15.23 -2.15 2.47
C ILE A 139 13.79 -2.42 2.02
N ILE A 140 13.61 -3.58 1.37
CA ILE A 140 12.30 -4.17 1.11
C ILE A 140 12.27 -5.53 1.80
N THR A 141 11.27 -5.73 2.71
CA THR A 141 11.13 -6.99 3.45
C THR A 141 10.22 -7.95 2.69
N THR A 142 10.77 -9.05 2.16
CA THR A 142 10.05 -10.08 1.39
C THR A 142 10.14 -11.45 2.08
N VAL A 143 9.83 -11.45 3.37
CA VAL A 143 9.91 -12.58 4.30
C VAL A 143 8.52 -13.06 4.71
N PRO A 144 8.37 -14.18 5.46
CA PRO A 144 7.08 -14.59 6.02
C PRO A 144 6.45 -13.50 6.91
N HIS A 145 5.11 -13.41 6.89
CA HIS A 145 4.32 -12.29 7.40
C HIS A 145 4.62 -11.89 8.85
N TYR A 146 4.85 -12.87 9.73
CA TYR A 146 5.17 -12.62 11.14
C TYR A 146 6.51 -11.91 11.38
N LEU A 147 7.42 -11.91 10.39
CA LEU A 147 8.72 -11.28 10.51
C LEU A 147 8.73 -9.82 10.04
N HIS A 148 7.67 -9.36 9.37
CA HIS A 148 7.62 -8.03 8.78
C HIS A 148 7.82 -6.94 9.83
N HIS A 149 7.11 -7.03 10.97
CA HIS A 149 7.14 -5.99 11.99
C HIS A 149 8.49 -5.88 12.71
N GLU A 150 9.10 -7.00 13.09
CA GLU A 150 10.41 -7.02 13.77
C GLU A 150 11.50 -6.39 12.89
N MET A 151 11.53 -6.80 11.61
CA MET A 151 12.54 -6.32 10.67
C MET A 151 12.35 -4.84 10.30
N ALA A 152 11.09 -4.39 10.15
CA ALA A 152 10.79 -3.00 9.87
C ALA A 152 11.14 -2.10 11.07
N ILE A 153 10.78 -2.49 12.30
CA ILE A 153 11.12 -1.75 13.52
C ILE A 153 12.63 -1.65 13.66
N TYR A 154 13.35 -2.77 13.56
CA TYR A 154 14.81 -2.76 13.64
C TYR A 154 15.44 -1.81 12.61
N ALA A 155 14.99 -1.86 11.37
CA ALA A 155 15.51 -1.00 10.31
C ALA A 155 15.25 0.49 10.60
N ILE A 156 14.03 0.85 11.02
CA ILE A 156 13.65 2.22 11.35
C ILE A 156 14.50 2.76 12.51
N GLU A 157 14.67 1.99 13.60
CA GLU A 157 15.51 2.35 14.76
C GLU A 157 16.99 2.54 14.40
N HIS A 158 17.43 1.94 13.27
CA HIS A 158 18.80 2.08 12.78
C HIS A 158 18.93 3.08 11.61
N GLY A 159 17.90 3.92 11.39
CA GLY A 159 17.93 4.98 10.38
C GLY A 159 17.79 4.48 8.94
N MET A 160 17.38 3.22 8.72
CA MET A 160 17.20 2.61 7.41
C MET A 160 15.77 2.82 6.92
N HIS A 161 15.60 3.39 5.72
CA HIS A 161 14.28 3.51 5.10
C HIS A 161 13.69 2.13 4.75
N VAL A 162 12.36 1.95 4.85
CA VAL A 162 11.72 0.64 4.72
C VAL A 162 10.49 0.68 3.82
N ILE A 163 10.42 -0.25 2.87
CA ILE A 163 9.17 -0.69 2.26
C ILE A 163 8.83 -2.06 2.85
N GLY A 164 7.77 -2.15 3.65
CA GLY A 164 7.22 -3.43 4.09
C GLY A 164 6.41 -4.12 2.99
N GLU A 165 6.57 -5.45 2.85
CA GLU A 165 5.64 -6.22 2.01
C GLU A 165 4.24 -6.30 2.64
N LYS A 166 3.26 -6.55 1.76
CA LYS A 166 1.90 -6.86 2.20
C LYS A 166 1.77 -8.37 2.56
N PRO A 167 0.93 -8.70 3.54
CA PRO A 167 0.28 -7.79 4.48
C PRO A 167 1.32 -7.13 5.37
N ALA A 168 1.04 -5.95 5.92
CA ALA A 168 1.98 -5.27 6.81
C ALA A 168 2.36 -6.11 8.04
N GLY A 169 1.50 -7.03 8.42
CA GLY A 169 1.67 -8.00 9.49
C GLY A 169 0.45 -8.91 9.60
N VAL A 170 0.46 -9.82 10.57
CA VAL A 170 -0.67 -10.71 10.86
C VAL A 170 -1.62 -10.08 11.88
N ARG A 171 -1.07 -9.48 12.92
CA ARG A 171 -1.81 -8.86 14.02
C ARG A 171 -1.79 -7.33 13.88
N ALA A 172 -2.93 -6.69 14.01
CA ALA A 172 -3.02 -5.23 13.97
C ALA A 172 -2.19 -4.58 15.07
N SER A 173 -2.06 -5.20 16.25
CA SER A 173 -1.18 -4.76 17.34
C SER A 173 0.29 -4.67 16.95
N ASP A 174 0.80 -5.61 16.15
CA ASP A 174 2.20 -5.59 15.69
C ASP A 174 2.42 -4.51 14.61
N VAL A 175 1.43 -4.32 13.73
CA VAL A 175 1.47 -3.22 12.76
C VAL A 175 1.41 -1.87 13.46
N GLN A 176 0.63 -1.74 14.55
CA GLN A 176 0.59 -0.53 15.34
C GLN A 176 1.97 -0.20 15.95
N LYS A 177 2.71 -1.20 16.44
CA LYS A 177 4.10 -1.02 16.93
C LYS A 177 5.04 -0.46 15.84
N MET A 178 4.90 -0.94 14.58
CA MET A 178 5.66 -0.37 13.45
C MET A 178 5.32 1.10 13.21
N ILE A 179 4.02 1.44 13.24
CA ILE A 179 3.54 2.81 13.06
C ILE A 179 4.07 3.72 14.16
N ASP A 180 4.01 3.27 15.43
CA ASP A 180 4.49 4.02 16.58
C ASP A 180 6.02 4.25 16.49
N CYS A 181 6.77 3.21 16.08
CA CYS A 181 8.19 3.33 15.80
C CYS A 181 8.48 4.34 14.68
N SER A 182 7.76 4.25 13.56
CA SER A 182 7.90 5.20 12.45
C SER A 182 7.57 6.65 12.85
N ASN A 183 6.54 6.85 13.69
CA ASN A 183 6.19 8.17 14.22
C ASN A 183 7.28 8.75 15.15
N ALA A 184 8.01 7.89 15.84
CA ALA A 184 9.15 8.28 16.69
C ALA A 184 10.40 8.64 15.86
N HIS A 185 10.48 8.19 14.61
CA HIS A 185 11.59 8.37 13.67
C HIS A 185 11.14 9.04 12.36
N PRO A 186 10.62 10.28 12.38
CA PRO A 186 10.06 10.95 11.21
C PRO A 186 11.08 11.25 10.09
N GLU A 187 12.38 11.13 10.38
CA GLU A 187 13.46 11.22 9.38
C GLU A 187 13.60 9.96 8.52
N VAL A 188 12.99 8.84 8.93
CA VAL A 188 13.02 7.56 8.23
C VAL A 188 11.73 7.36 7.45
N ALA A 189 11.83 7.20 6.15
CA ALA A 189 10.67 6.88 5.32
C ALA A 189 10.20 5.43 5.57
N PHE A 190 8.89 5.25 5.77
CA PHE A 190 8.25 3.96 5.88
C PHE A 190 7.06 3.87 4.94
N GLY A 191 7.05 2.87 4.07
CA GLY A 191 5.99 2.59 3.09
C GLY A 191 5.59 1.13 3.09
N ILE A 192 4.44 0.82 2.44
CA ILE A 192 3.96 -0.55 2.21
C ILE A 192 3.88 -0.81 0.70
N MET A 193 4.17 -2.04 0.28
CA MET A 193 4.12 -2.46 -1.12
C MET A 193 2.67 -2.66 -1.61
N PHE A 194 1.85 -1.62 -1.52
CA PHE A 194 0.51 -1.59 -2.08
C PHE A 194 0.55 -1.21 -3.56
N ASN A 195 1.13 -2.09 -4.38
CA ASN A 195 1.32 -1.85 -5.81
C ASN A 195 0.01 -1.56 -6.57
N GLN A 196 -1.14 -2.08 -6.11
CA GLN A 196 -2.43 -1.78 -6.73
C GLN A 196 -2.87 -0.32 -6.58
N ARG A 197 -2.34 0.43 -5.63
CA ARG A 197 -2.56 1.88 -5.52
C ARG A 197 -1.90 2.66 -6.67
N THR A 198 -0.96 2.07 -7.42
CA THR A 198 -0.39 2.68 -8.62
C THR A 198 -1.29 2.57 -9.84
N ASN A 199 -2.29 1.67 -9.81
CA ASN A 199 -3.24 1.48 -10.89
C ASN A 199 -4.06 2.78 -11.10
N LYS A 200 -3.91 3.37 -12.30
CA LYS A 200 -4.56 4.65 -12.66
C LYS A 200 -6.08 4.59 -12.59
N LEU A 201 -6.65 3.41 -12.83
CA LEU A 201 -8.09 3.19 -12.71
C LEU A 201 -8.56 3.42 -11.27
N TYR A 202 -7.91 2.79 -10.28
CA TYR A 202 -8.27 2.97 -8.87
C TYR A 202 -7.95 4.37 -8.33
N GLN A 203 -6.87 5.00 -8.82
CA GLN A 203 -6.58 6.40 -8.51
C GLN A 203 -7.72 7.32 -8.99
N LYS A 204 -8.17 7.15 -10.25
CA LYS A 204 -9.27 7.91 -10.81
C LYS A 204 -10.60 7.69 -10.06
N ILE A 205 -10.91 6.43 -9.71
CA ILE A 205 -12.09 6.11 -8.90
C ILE A 205 -12.04 6.82 -7.55
N ARG A 206 -10.88 6.75 -6.87
CA ARG A 206 -10.70 7.45 -5.59
C ARG A 206 -10.87 8.95 -5.71
N GLU A 207 -10.35 9.57 -6.77
CA GLU A 207 -10.55 11.00 -7.04
C GLU A 207 -12.03 11.34 -7.18
N ILE A 208 -12.80 10.55 -7.95
CA ILE A 208 -14.25 10.72 -8.12
C ILE A 208 -14.97 10.59 -6.77
N VAL A 209 -14.67 9.58 -5.99
CA VAL A 209 -15.28 9.39 -4.66
C VAL A 209 -14.91 10.55 -3.72
N ALA A 210 -13.64 10.94 -3.67
CA ALA A 210 -13.14 12.02 -2.80
C ALA A 210 -13.68 13.40 -3.21
N SER A 211 -14.00 13.63 -4.49
CA SER A 211 -14.60 14.90 -4.96
C SER A 211 -16.02 15.10 -4.45
N GLY A 212 -16.72 14.01 -4.08
CA GLY A 212 -18.12 14.06 -3.67
C GLY A 212 -19.11 14.33 -4.81
N GLU A 213 -18.66 14.36 -6.07
CA GLU A 213 -19.52 14.70 -7.23
C GLU A 213 -20.70 13.73 -7.42
N LEU A 214 -20.57 12.48 -6.96
CA LEU A 214 -21.63 11.47 -7.00
C LEU A 214 -22.46 11.40 -5.70
N GLY A 215 -22.20 12.28 -4.72
CA GLY A 215 -22.80 12.22 -3.40
C GLY A 215 -22.16 11.15 -2.50
N GLN A 216 -22.89 10.70 -1.49
CA GLN A 216 -22.37 9.74 -0.54
C GLN A 216 -22.41 8.30 -1.08
N VAL A 217 -21.42 7.50 -0.69
CA VAL A 217 -21.48 6.04 -0.90
C VAL A 217 -22.64 5.47 -0.12
N ARG A 218 -23.50 4.71 -0.78
CA ARG A 218 -24.65 4.00 -0.21
C ARG A 218 -24.39 2.50 -0.06
N ARG A 219 -23.66 1.94 -1.03
CA ARG A 219 -23.29 0.53 -1.04
C ARG A 219 -22.01 0.31 -1.82
N SER A 220 -21.22 -0.69 -1.38
CA SER A 220 -20.09 -1.17 -2.16
C SER A 220 -20.06 -2.70 -2.17
N ASN A 221 -19.92 -3.32 -3.34
CA ASN A 221 -19.87 -4.77 -3.48
C ASN A 221 -18.66 -5.16 -4.31
N TRP A 222 -17.79 -6.00 -3.79
CA TRP A 222 -16.67 -6.54 -4.52
C TRP A 222 -16.65 -8.05 -4.49
N ILE A 223 -16.74 -8.68 -5.65
CA ILE A 223 -16.54 -10.12 -5.83
C ILE A 223 -15.23 -10.26 -6.57
N ILE A 224 -14.26 -10.94 -5.97
CA ILE A 224 -12.97 -11.22 -6.60
C ILE A 224 -12.47 -12.63 -6.26
N ASN A 225 -12.62 -13.54 -7.22
CA ASN A 225 -12.30 -14.96 -7.12
C ASN A 225 -11.25 -15.42 -8.16
N THR A 226 -10.45 -14.47 -8.68
CA THR A 226 -9.49 -14.72 -9.78
C THR A 226 -8.21 -15.43 -9.33
N TRP A 227 -8.11 -15.79 -8.06
CA TRP A 227 -6.90 -16.36 -7.46
C TRP A 227 -6.99 -17.88 -7.27
N TRP A 228 -7.41 -18.61 -8.28
CA TRP A 228 -7.41 -20.08 -8.20
C TRP A 228 -6.03 -20.62 -7.79
N ARG A 229 -6.01 -21.48 -6.77
CA ARG A 229 -4.79 -22.08 -6.22
C ARG A 229 -4.96 -23.60 -6.12
N PRO A 230 -4.12 -24.39 -6.83
CA PRO A 230 -4.07 -25.84 -6.67
C PRO A 230 -3.36 -26.23 -5.37
N ASP A 231 -3.50 -27.49 -4.95
CA ASP A 231 -2.83 -28.02 -3.75
C ASP A 231 -1.32 -27.84 -3.79
N SER A 232 -0.70 -28.00 -4.97
CA SER A 232 0.74 -27.77 -5.18
C SER A 232 1.21 -26.35 -4.85
N TYR A 233 0.33 -25.35 -4.90
CA TYR A 233 0.64 -24.00 -4.44
C TYR A 233 0.85 -23.94 -2.93
N TYR A 234 -0.02 -24.60 -2.17
CA TYR A 234 0.05 -24.62 -0.70
C TYR A 234 1.22 -25.48 -0.19
N GLN A 235 1.66 -26.46 -0.98
CA GLN A 235 2.78 -27.36 -0.68
C GLN A 235 4.18 -26.75 -0.95
N GLN A 236 4.26 -25.52 -1.47
CA GLN A 236 5.55 -24.89 -1.81
C GLN A 236 6.43 -24.54 -0.60
N SER A 237 5.83 -24.42 0.59
CA SER A 237 6.56 -24.12 1.82
C SER A 237 5.76 -24.51 3.05
N ASP A 238 6.44 -24.86 4.13
CA ASP A 238 5.83 -25.35 5.37
C ASP A 238 5.02 -24.26 6.12
N TRP A 239 5.32 -22.99 5.90
CA TRP A 239 4.64 -21.88 6.57
C TRP A 239 3.34 -21.49 5.88
N ARG A 240 3.17 -21.84 4.60
CA ARG A 240 2.01 -21.43 3.81
C ARG A 240 0.75 -22.16 4.25
N ALA A 241 -0.39 -21.47 4.19
CA ALA A 241 -1.71 -21.97 4.59
C ALA A 241 -1.77 -22.52 6.03
N THR A 242 -1.01 -21.90 6.94
CA THR A 242 -0.98 -22.23 8.37
C THR A 242 -1.26 -21.00 9.23
N TRP A 243 -1.88 -21.20 10.38
CA TRP A 243 -2.15 -20.11 11.32
C TRP A 243 -0.86 -19.54 11.93
N GLY A 244 0.07 -20.41 12.32
CA GLY A 244 1.31 -19.98 12.95
C GLY A 244 2.40 -19.52 11.99
N GLY A 245 2.35 -19.89 10.71
CA GLY A 245 3.33 -19.50 9.70
C GLY A 245 2.90 -18.33 8.83
N GLU A 246 1.65 -18.33 8.36
CA GLU A 246 1.10 -17.31 7.45
C GLU A 246 0.13 -16.34 8.14
N GLY A 247 -0.59 -16.81 9.19
CA GLY A 247 -1.55 -16.02 9.94
C GLY A 247 -2.96 -16.01 9.36
N GLY A 248 -3.24 -16.88 8.39
CA GLY A 248 -4.50 -17.00 7.67
C GLY A 248 -4.27 -17.43 6.23
N GLY A 249 -5.31 -17.34 5.42
CA GLY A 249 -5.32 -17.78 4.04
C GLY A 249 -5.55 -16.64 3.04
N VAL A 250 -6.70 -16.67 2.36
CA VAL A 250 -6.99 -15.73 1.27
C VAL A 250 -6.98 -14.27 1.73
N LEU A 251 -7.40 -13.97 2.95
CA LEU A 251 -7.46 -12.60 3.48
C LEU A 251 -6.07 -11.99 3.70
N VAL A 252 -5.08 -12.79 4.08
CA VAL A 252 -3.74 -12.30 4.41
C VAL A 252 -2.73 -12.48 3.27
N ASN A 253 -3.03 -13.33 2.28
CA ASN A 253 -2.11 -13.58 1.17
C ASN A 253 -2.59 -13.00 -0.17
N GLN A 254 -3.76 -13.41 -0.68
CA GLN A 254 -4.24 -12.99 -1.99
C GLN A 254 -4.97 -11.64 -1.95
N ALA A 255 -5.84 -11.43 -0.96
CA ALA A 255 -6.73 -10.28 -0.89
C ALA A 255 -6.22 -8.99 -0.19
N PRO A 256 -5.03 -8.89 0.42
CA PRO A 256 -4.63 -7.67 1.14
C PRO A 256 -4.69 -6.40 0.30
N HIS A 257 -4.37 -6.47 -1.00
CA HIS A 257 -4.48 -5.33 -1.90
C HIS A 257 -5.92 -4.83 -2.08
N GLN A 258 -6.87 -5.76 -2.18
CA GLN A 258 -8.27 -5.43 -2.37
C GLN A 258 -8.92 -4.97 -1.06
N LEU A 259 -8.53 -5.55 0.07
CA LEU A 259 -8.96 -5.06 1.38
C LEU A 259 -8.43 -3.65 1.65
N ASP A 260 -7.22 -3.33 1.18
CA ASP A 260 -6.68 -1.98 1.21
C ASP A 260 -7.45 -1.04 0.27
N LEU A 261 -7.56 -1.37 -1.02
CA LEU A 261 -8.24 -0.55 -2.01
C LEU A 261 -9.70 -0.28 -1.66
N TRP A 262 -10.41 -1.28 -1.15
CA TRP A 262 -11.79 -1.14 -0.75
C TRP A 262 -11.97 -0.04 0.31
N GLN A 263 -11.13 -0.06 1.33
CA GLN A 263 -11.14 0.97 2.38
C GLN A 263 -10.56 2.30 1.92
N TRP A 264 -9.52 2.26 1.08
CA TRP A 264 -8.88 3.45 0.53
C TRP A 264 -9.81 4.26 -0.38
N ILE A 265 -10.78 3.59 -1.02
CA ILE A 265 -11.78 4.19 -1.92
C ILE A 265 -13.08 4.51 -1.17
N CYS A 266 -13.64 3.54 -0.45
CA CYS A 266 -14.98 3.64 0.15
C CYS A 266 -14.98 4.08 1.62
N GLY A 267 -13.81 4.22 2.25
CA GLY A 267 -13.68 4.47 3.68
C GLY A 267 -13.74 3.21 4.53
N THR A 268 -13.58 3.37 5.85
CA THR A 268 -13.57 2.27 6.82
C THR A 268 -14.96 1.96 7.35
N PRO A 269 -15.33 0.67 7.52
CA PRO A 269 -16.58 0.30 8.16
C PRO A 269 -16.58 0.59 9.67
N VAL A 270 -17.71 0.41 10.33
CA VAL A 270 -17.86 0.45 11.79
C VAL A 270 -18.21 -0.90 12.38
N GLU A 271 -18.80 -1.80 11.57
CA GLU A 271 -19.16 -3.16 11.95
C GLU A 271 -18.80 -4.14 10.83
N VAL A 272 -18.39 -5.36 11.20
CA VAL A 272 -18.04 -6.45 10.30
C VAL A 272 -18.70 -7.73 10.73
N THR A 273 -19.35 -8.41 9.78
CA THR A 273 -19.85 -9.79 9.93
C THR A 273 -19.25 -10.63 8.81
N SER A 274 -18.74 -11.81 9.12
CA SER A 274 -18.08 -12.64 8.11
C SER A 274 -18.41 -14.12 8.26
N ILE A 275 -18.44 -14.79 7.12
CA ILE A 275 -18.44 -16.25 6.99
C ILE A 275 -17.15 -16.62 6.29
N ASN A 276 -16.27 -17.32 6.99
CA ASN A 276 -14.99 -17.81 6.46
C ASN A 276 -15.00 -19.34 6.54
N ILE A 277 -14.73 -19.98 5.41
CA ILE A 277 -14.62 -21.44 5.34
C ILE A 277 -13.15 -21.81 5.23
N ASN A 278 -12.66 -22.55 6.23
CA ASN A 278 -11.30 -23.08 6.22
C ASN A 278 -11.25 -24.34 5.35
N GLY A 279 -10.26 -24.44 4.49
CA GLY A 279 -10.05 -25.62 3.67
C GLY A 279 -11.18 -25.93 2.69
N ALA A 280 -11.94 -24.92 2.19
CA ALA A 280 -12.96 -25.12 1.19
C ALA A 280 -12.34 -25.79 -0.07
N HIS A 281 -12.68 -27.06 -0.30
CA HIS A 281 -12.15 -27.88 -1.44
C HIS A 281 -10.62 -27.99 -1.47
N ARG A 282 -9.93 -27.79 -0.36
CA ARG A 282 -8.47 -27.91 -0.16
C ARG A 282 -8.14 -28.52 1.20
N ASP A 283 -7.03 -29.24 1.28
CA ASP A 283 -6.52 -29.75 2.57
C ASP A 283 -5.56 -28.72 3.19
N ILE A 284 -6.16 -27.65 3.74
CA ILE A 284 -5.44 -26.56 4.42
C ILE A 284 -6.17 -26.12 5.67
N ALA A 285 -5.45 -25.55 6.64
CA ALA A 285 -6.01 -25.17 7.95
C ALA A 285 -6.71 -23.80 7.95
N VAL A 286 -6.41 -22.94 7.00
CA VAL A 286 -6.81 -21.53 6.97
C VAL A 286 -7.98 -21.27 6.02
N GLU A 287 -8.57 -20.07 6.11
CA GLU A 287 -9.68 -19.66 5.26
C GLU A 287 -9.24 -19.49 3.79
N ASN A 288 -10.05 -20.03 2.88
CA ASN A 288 -9.87 -19.87 1.45
C ASN A 288 -11.18 -19.63 0.67
N ASP A 289 -12.28 -19.46 1.40
CA ASP A 289 -13.56 -18.97 0.91
C ASP A 289 -14.14 -18.03 1.97
N VAL A 290 -14.41 -16.78 1.61
CA VAL A 290 -14.76 -15.71 2.52
C VAL A 290 -15.85 -14.83 1.95
N THR A 291 -16.86 -14.54 2.78
CA THR A 291 -17.89 -13.53 2.55
C THR A 291 -17.93 -12.57 3.73
N ILE A 292 -17.56 -11.31 3.50
CA ILE A 292 -17.59 -10.22 4.48
C ILE A 292 -18.80 -9.34 4.18
N VAL A 293 -19.56 -8.96 5.22
CA VAL A 293 -20.57 -7.90 5.18
C VAL A 293 -20.15 -6.80 6.14
N THR A 294 -20.20 -5.55 5.68
CA THR A 294 -19.80 -4.37 6.45
C THR A 294 -20.94 -3.37 6.58
N LYS A 295 -20.91 -2.58 7.67
CA LYS A 295 -21.76 -1.41 7.86
C LYS A 295 -20.89 -0.19 8.11
N TYR A 296 -21.25 0.94 7.52
CA TYR A 296 -20.56 2.21 7.65
C TYR A 296 -21.34 3.19 8.54
N ALA A 297 -20.64 4.17 9.08
CA ALA A 297 -21.23 5.16 9.98
C ALA A 297 -22.38 5.98 9.38
N ASN A 298 -22.37 6.19 8.06
CA ASN A 298 -23.45 6.86 7.32
C ASN A 298 -24.64 5.94 6.98
N GLY A 299 -24.65 4.68 7.43
CA GLY A 299 -25.68 3.68 7.15
C GLY A 299 -25.46 2.91 5.83
N ALA A 300 -24.43 3.21 5.07
CA ALA A 300 -24.03 2.42 3.91
C ALA A 300 -23.67 0.98 4.32
N THR A 301 -23.77 0.07 3.35
CA THR A 301 -23.39 -1.34 3.52
C THR A 301 -22.34 -1.74 2.48
N GLY A 302 -21.53 -2.75 2.80
CA GLY A 302 -20.58 -3.32 1.88
C GLY A 302 -20.54 -4.83 1.94
N THR A 303 -20.16 -5.44 0.81
CA THR A 303 -19.94 -6.89 0.70
C THR A 303 -18.63 -7.16 -0.02
N PHE A 304 -17.81 -8.05 0.53
CA PHE A 304 -16.59 -8.53 -0.11
C PHE A 304 -16.61 -10.06 -0.15
N ILE A 305 -16.49 -10.63 -1.34
CA ILE A 305 -16.54 -12.08 -1.56
C ILE A 305 -15.27 -12.50 -2.27
N THR A 306 -14.57 -13.49 -1.75
CA THR A 306 -13.34 -14.00 -2.33
C THR A 306 -13.12 -15.48 -2.02
N CYS A 307 -12.50 -16.20 -2.97
CA CYS A 307 -12.04 -17.56 -2.73
C CYS A 307 -10.81 -17.90 -3.58
N THR A 308 -10.21 -19.07 -3.31
CA THR A 308 -9.08 -19.59 -4.07
C THR A 308 -9.38 -20.91 -4.82
N HIS A 309 -10.63 -21.32 -4.83
CA HIS A 309 -11.06 -22.59 -5.47
C HIS A 309 -11.90 -22.41 -6.74
N ASP A 310 -12.28 -21.18 -7.11
CA ASP A 310 -12.98 -20.88 -8.35
C ASP A 310 -11.95 -20.78 -9.51
N ALA A 311 -12.03 -21.72 -10.46
CA ALA A 311 -11.09 -21.79 -11.58
C ALA A 311 -11.45 -20.84 -12.73
N ILE A 312 -12.69 -20.38 -12.83
CA ILE A 312 -13.14 -19.41 -13.84
C ILE A 312 -12.89 -18.00 -13.35
N GLY A 313 -13.24 -17.74 -12.08
CA GLY A 313 -13.07 -16.46 -11.42
C GLY A 313 -14.07 -15.38 -11.83
N THR A 314 -14.27 -14.46 -10.94
CA THR A 314 -15.01 -13.21 -11.16
C THR A 314 -14.20 -12.08 -10.54
N ASP A 315 -14.11 -10.93 -11.19
CA ASP A 315 -13.61 -9.70 -10.61
C ASP A 315 -14.55 -8.57 -11.01
N ARG A 316 -15.42 -8.20 -10.05
CA ARG A 316 -16.40 -7.13 -10.23
C ARG A 316 -16.56 -6.32 -8.95
N PHE A 317 -16.27 -5.02 -9.05
CA PHE A 317 -16.43 -4.07 -7.96
C PHE A 317 -17.46 -3.01 -8.36
N GLU A 318 -18.51 -2.87 -7.54
CA GLU A 318 -19.58 -1.90 -7.71
C GLU A 318 -19.67 -0.95 -6.52
N ILE A 319 -19.86 0.33 -6.78
CA ILE A 319 -20.09 1.36 -5.76
C ILE A 319 -21.33 2.15 -6.16
N ASP A 320 -22.35 2.13 -5.31
CA ASP A 320 -23.58 2.90 -5.48
C ASP A 320 -23.49 4.19 -4.66
N PHE A 321 -23.94 5.30 -5.29
CA PHE A 321 -23.92 6.64 -4.72
C PHE A 321 -25.32 7.28 -4.76
N ASP A 322 -25.47 8.48 -4.17
CA ASP A 322 -26.69 9.27 -4.27
C ASP A 322 -27.01 9.68 -5.72
N ALA A 323 -26.00 9.98 -6.50
CA ALA A 323 -26.14 10.53 -7.87
C ALA A 323 -25.41 9.68 -8.93
N GLY A 324 -25.21 8.40 -8.69
CA GLY A 324 -24.57 7.57 -9.70
C GLY A 324 -24.11 6.22 -9.20
N LYS A 325 -23.31 5.56 -10.06
CA LYS A 325 -22.72 4.26 -9.82
C LYS A 325 -21.36 4.16 -10.50
N ILE A 326 -20.43 3.46 -9.89
CA ILE A 326 -19.18 3.02 -10.52
C ILE A 326 -19.19 1.50 -10.61
N VAL A 327 -18.83 0.96 -11.76
CA VAL A 327 -18.66 -0.49 -11.96
C VAL A 327 -17.27 -0.73 -12.52
N VAL A 328 -16.50 -1.56 -11.85
CA VAL A 328 -15.17 -2.03 -12.30
C VAL A 328 -15.26 -3.50 -12.66
N GLU A 329 -14.70 -3.86 -13.79
CA GLU A 329 -14.62 -5.25 -14.27
C GLU A 329 -13.17 -5.62 -14.55
N GLY A 330 -12.74 -6.78 -14.05
CA GLY A 330 -11.41 -7.32 -14.26
C GLY A 330 -10.26 -6.45 -13.72
N SER A 331 -10.54 -5.53 -12.79
CA SER A 331 -9.57 -4.56 -12.26
C SER A 331 -8.87 -3.68 -13.32
N ASN A 332 -9.41 -3.65 -14.53
CA ASN A 332 -8.81 -2.94 -15.66
C ASN A 332 -9.77 -2.02 -16.44
N LYS A 333 -11.08 -2.21 -16.31
CA LYS A 333 -12.10 -1.36 -16.95
C LYS A 333 -13.06 -0.82 -15.90
N ALA A 334 -13.35 0.49 -15.95
CA ALA A 334 -14.35 1.12 -15.11
C ALA A 334 -15.37 1.87 -15.98
N THR A 335 -16.64 1.77 -15.58
CA THR A 335 -17.75 2.57 -16.11
C THR A 335 -18.34 3.39 -14.98
N VAL A 336 -18.35 4.71 -15.16
CA VAL A 336 -18.99 5.67 -14.24
C VAL A 336 -20.32 6.09 -14.82
N TYR A 337 -21.39 5.86 -14.09
CA TYR A 337 -22.75 6.30 -14.41
C TYR A 337 -23.05 7.55 -13.59
N ARG A 338 -23.25 8.69 -14.23
CA ARG A 338 -23.63 9.96 -13.57
C ARG A 338 -25.11 10.23 -13.80
N MET A 339 -25.89 10.20 -12.76
CA MET A 339 -27.32 10.50 -12.83
C MET A 339 -27.54 12.00 -13.08
N LYS A 340 -28.49 12.33 -13.94
CA LYS A 340 -28.90 13.73 -14.23
C LYS A 340 -29.66 14.37 -13.08
N LYS A 341 -30.30 13.57 -12.26
CA LYS A 341 -30.89 13.93 -10.95
C LYS A 341 -30.47 12.89 -9.93
N SER A 342 -30.14 13.32 -8.76
CA SER A 342 -29.81 12.41 -7.67
C SER A 342 -31.03 11.55 -7.28
N GLU A 343 -30.80 10.36 -6.70
CA GLU A 343 -31.91 9.51 -6.24
C GLU A 343 -32.78 10.21 -5.19
N PRO A 344 -32.26 10.97 -4.21
CA PRO A 344 -33.10 11.75 -3.30
C PRO A 344 -34.02 12.78 -4.01
N GLU A 345 -33.52 13.43 -5.05
CA GLU A 345 -34.37 14.35 -5.87
C GLU A 345 -35.45 13.60 -6.63
N MET A 346 -35.10 12.44 -7.21
CA MET A 346 -36.06 11.58 -7.89
C MET A 346 -37.11 11.05 -6.93
N ASN A 347 -36.73 10.57 -5.77
CA ASN A 347 -37.61 10.09 -4.73
C ASN A 347 -38.61 11.17 -4.25
N ALA A 348 -38.16 12.43 -4.16
CA ALA A 348 -39.00 13.54 -3.74
C ALA A 348 -40.01 14.01 -4.82
N THR A 349 -39.75 13.72 -6.10
CA THR A 349 -40.48 14.31 -7.22
C THR A 349 -41.21 13.33 -8.11
N MET A 350 -40.90 12.02 -8.04
CA MET A 350 -41.47 10.99 -8.90
C MET A 350 -42.68 10.31 -8.28
N ASP A 351 -43.73 10.14 -9.05
CA ASP A 351 -44.85 9.25 -8.73
C ASP A 351 -44.63 7.82 -9.30
N MET A 352 -45.48 6.89 -8.91
CA MET A 352 -45.40 5.49 -9.37
C MET A 352 -45.54 5.31 -10.87
N MET A 353 -46.27 6.19 -11.54
CA MET A 353 -46.42 6.13 -13.01
C MET A 353 -45.14 6.58 -13.72
N SER A 354 -44.46 7.55 -13.16
CA SER A 354 -43.12 7.97 -13.64
C SER A 354 -42.10 6.88 -13.46
N VAL A 355 -42.10 6.20 -12.30
CA VAL A 355 -41.23 5.04 -12.04
C VAL A 355 -41.55 3.90 -13.03
N ALA A 356 -42.83 3.56 -13.25
CA ALA A 356 -43.24 2.51 -14.18
C ALA A 356 -42.77 2.82 -15.63
N ARG A 357 -42.79 4.06 -16.05
CA ARG A 357 -42.27 4.48 -17.36
C ARG A 357 -40.76 4.31 -17.45
N LEU A 358 -40.01 4.66 -16.40
CA LEU A 358 -38.54 4.44 -16.35
C LEU A 358 -38.16 2.99 -16.44
N THR A 359 -38.89 2.11 -15.73
CA THR A 359 -38.56 0.67 -15.65
C THR A 359 -39.09 -0.13 -16.84
N SER A 360 -40.17 0.31 -17.48
CA SER A 360 -40.79 -0.36 -18.65
C SER A 360 -40.17 0.01 -20.00
N SER A 361 -39.37 1.07 -20.07
CA SER A 361 -38.62 1.41 -21.27
C SER A 361 -37.46 0.41 -21.43
N ASN A 362 -37.45 -0.35 -22.55
CA ASN A 362 -36.33 -1.24 -22.91
C ASN A 362 -34.98 -0.49 -23.12
N ASN A 363 -34.99 0.82 -23.04
CA ASN A 363 -33.83 1.68 -22.89
C ASN A 363 -33.58 1.89 -21.38
N ALA A 364 -33.18 0.84 -20.67
CA ALA A 364 -32.71 0.99 -19.30
C ALA A 364 -31.64 2.10 -19.25
N GLY A 365 -32.00 3.25 -18.70
CA GLY A 365 -31.13 4.40 -18.56
C GLY A 365 -31.25 5.49 -19.62
N GLY A 366 -32.09 5.36 -20.68
CA GLY A 366 -32.25 6.40 -21.71
C GLY A 366 -32.62 7.75 -21.12
N GLY A 367 -31.63 8.64 -21.02
CA GLY A 367 -31.80 9.98 -20.45
C GLY A 367 -31.72 10.10 -18.93
N LEU A 368 -31.57 9.01 -18.18
CA LEU A 368 -31.45 9.02 -16.72
C LEU A 368 -30.02 9.36 -16.25
N TYR A 369 -29.04 8.86 -16.94
CA TYR A 369 -27.61 9.03 -16.62
C TYR A 369 -26.77 9.21 -17.89
N ASP A 370 -25.60 9.76 -17.73
CA ASP A 370 -24.50 9.75 -18.70
C ASP A 370 -23.44 8.76 -18.24
N THR A 371 -22.66 8.19 -19.18
CA THR A 371 -21.62 7.21 -18.90
C THR A 371 -20.26 7.73 -19.32
N GLU A 372 -19.25 7.44 -18.51
CA GLU A 372 -17.82 7.61 -18.81
C GLU A 372 -17.12 6.26 -18.61
N GLU A 373 -16.35 5.83 -19.60
CA GLU A 373 -15.55 4.61 -19.50
C GLU A 373 -14.06 4.96 -19.52
N PHE A 374 -13.26 4.23 -18.73
CA PHE A 374 -11.81 4.32 -18.77
C PHE A 374 -11.18 2.97 -18.43
N GLU A 375 -9.98 2.76 -18.95
CA GLU A 375 -9.24 1.50 -18.83
C GLU A 375 -7.82 1.76 -18.32
N ASN A 376 -7.24 0.77 -17.66
CA ASN A 376 -5.84 0.73 -17.31
C ASN A 376 -5.28 -0.66 -17.56
N ASN A 377 -4.19 -0.73 -18.29
CA ASN A 377 -3.53 -1.97 -18.66
C ASN A 377 -2.14 -2.15 -18.01
N ASP A 378 -1.84 -1.39 -16.95
CA ASP A 378 -0.59 -1.53 -16.22
C ASP A 378 -0.53 -2.91 -15.56
N GLY A 379 0.42 -3.74 -16.01
CA GLY A 379 0.57 -5.12 -15.57
C GLY A 379 1.39 -5.28 -14.29
N TRP A 380 1.36 -6.50 -13.79
CA TRP A 380 2.20 -6.94 -12.68
C TRP A 380 3.69 -6.70 -12.99
N GLY A 381 4.44 -6.22 -12.01
CA GLY A 381 5.85 -5.84 -12.16
C GLY A 381 6.04 -4.33 -12.36
N PHE A 382 5.37 -3.72 -13.33
CA PHE A 382 5.42 -2.26 -13.52
C PHE A 382 4.90 -1.52 -12.29
N GLN A 383 3.81 -1.98 -11.72
CA GLN A 383 3.22 -1.42 -10.51
C GLN A 383 4.17 -1.48 -9.31
N HIS A 384 4.93 -2.57 -9.14
CA HIS A 384 5.92 -2.69 -8.07
C HIS A 384 7.09 -1.72 -8.28
N GLY A 385 7.60 -1.61 -9.52
CA GLY A 385 8.61 -0.62 -9.87
C GLY A 385 8.15 0.80 -9.63
N THR A 386 6.88 1.11 -9.88
CA THR A 386 6.29 2.44 -9.61
C THR A 386 6.24 2.75 -8.10
N VAL A 387 5.97 1.76 -7.23
CA VAL A 387 6.06 1.96 -5.76
C VAL A 387 7.50 2.23 -5.35
N MET A 388 8.47 1.47 -5.85
CA MET A 388 9.89 1.68 -5.56
C MET A 388 10.35 3.06 -6.01
N GLU A 389 9.94 3.49 -7.21
CA GLU A 389 10.24 4.82 -7.75
C GLU A 389 9.61 5.94 -6.90
N ASN A 390 8.33 5.83 -6.54
CA ASN A 390 7.66 6.81 -5.68
C ASN A 390 8.34 6.91 -4.30
N PHE A 391 8.75 5.79 -3.74
CA PHE A 391 9.45 5.75 -2.45
C PHE A 391 10.85 6.38 -2.54
N ALA A 392 11.59 6.10 -3.61
CA ALA A 392 12.88 6.73 -3.87
C ALA A 392 12.73 8.26 -4.03
N LEU A 393 11.76 8.71 -4.82
CA LEU A 393 11.45 10.13 -4.98
C LEU A 393 11.03 10.79 -3.66
N HIS A 394 10.30 10.08 -2.80
CA HIS A 394 9.98 10.58 -1.45
C HIS A 394 11.26 10.86 -0.64
N ILE A 395 12.19 9.93 -0.60
CA ILE A 395 13.47 10.08 0.11
C ILE A 395 14.30 11.25 -0.47
N LEU A 396 14.38 11.33 -1.80
CA LEU A 396 15.22 12.31 -2.49
C LEU A 396 14.64 13.73 -2.49
N THR A 397 13.30 13.87 -2.55
CA THR A 397 12.65 15.17 -2.82
C THR A 397 11.59 15.56 -1.78
N GLY A 398 11.14 14.63 -0.92
CA GLY A 398 10.02 14.85 -0.01
C GLY A 398 8.65 14.76 -0.70
N SER A 399 8.56 14.19 -1.92
CA SER A 399 7.27 13.97 -2.60
C SER A 399 6.34 13.06 -1.78
N PRO A 400 5.01 13.20 -1.89
CA PRO A 400 4.09 12.36 -1.12
C PRO A 400 4.25 10.87 -1.42
N LEU A 401 4.18 10.03 -0.38
CA LEU A 401 4.09 8.57 -0.54
C LEU A 401 2.72 8.17 -1.07
N LEU A 402 2.70 7.30 -2.05
CA LEU A 402 1.48 6.68 -2.58
C LEU A 402 0.87 5.69 -1.58
N ALA A 403 1.73 4.96 -0.89
CA ALA A 403 1.37 3.97 0.12
C ALA A 403 2.19 4.19 1.40
N PRO A 404 1.82 5.16 2.25
CA PRO A 404 2.46 5.35 3.55
C PRO A 404 2.39 4.10 4.41
N GLY A 405 3.44 3.84 5.20
CA GLY A 405 3.51 2.65 6.06
C GLY A 405 2.34 2.54 7.04
N ALA A 406 1.86 3.68 7.55
CA ALA A 406 0.70 3.72 8.46
C ALA A 406 -0.59 3.15 7.83
N ASP A 407 -0.74 3.21 6.52
CA ASP A 407 -1.93 2.66 5.84
C ASP A 407 -1.95 1.13 5.84
N GLY A 408 -0.81 0.49 6.07
CA GLY A 408 -0.68 -0.98 6.13
C GLY A 408 -1.61 -1.65 7.14
N ILE A 409 -1.98 -0.93 8.21
CA ILE A 409 -2.85 -1.46 9.26
C ILE A 409 -4.31 -1.67 8.82
N MET A 410 -4.79 -0.93 7.81
CA MET A 410 -6.20 -0.93 7.42
C MET A 410 -6.62 -2.32 6.90
N GLY A 411 -5.86 -2.89 5.96
CA GLY A 411 -6.11 -4.22 5.44
C GLY A 411 -6.02 -5.31 6.51
N VAL A 412 -5.03 -5.20 7.41
CA VAL A 412 -4.85 -6.14 8.53
C VAL A 412 -6.01 -6.07 9.51
N ARG A 413 -6.46 -4.87 9.91
CA ARG A 413 -7.64 -4.70 10.77
C ARG A 413 -8.90 -5.32 10.17
N LEU A 414 -9.11 -5.18 8.88
CA LEU A 414 -10.28 -5.76 8.22
C LEU A 414 -10.20 -7.28 8.15
N ALA A 415 -9.03 -7.84 7.84
CA ALA A 415 -8.79 -9.28 7.89
C ALA A 415 -9.01 -9.83 9.31
N ASN A 416 -8.44 -9.18 10.33
CA ASN A 416 -8.60 -9.60 11.73
C ASN A 416 -10.06 -9.51 12.19
N ALA A 417 -10.80 -8.46 11.83
CA ALA A 417 -12.22 -8.34 12.14
C ALA A 417 -13.05 -9.42 11.44
N SER A 418 -12.76 -9.73 10.18
CA SER A 418 -13.41 -10.81 9.43
C SER A 418 -13.16 -12.17 10.09
N GLN A 419 -11.89 -12.49 10.40
CA GLN A 419 -11.52 -13.75 11.05
C GLN A 419 -12.18 -13.87 12.44
N LEU A 420 -12.10 -12.83 13.28
CA LEU A 420 -12.74 -12.85 14.60
C LEU A 420 -14.26 -13.02 14.52
N SER A 421 -14.91 -12.32 13.58
CA SER A 421 -16.35 -12.47 13.35
C SER A 421 -16.72 -13.91 12.99
N ALA A 422 -15.98 -14.52 12.08
CA ALA A 422 -16.20 -15.89 11.65
C ALA A 422 -15.96 -16.91 12.78
N TRP A 423 -14.87 -16.77 13.54
CA TRP A 423 -14.54 -17.68 14.65
C TRP A 423 -15.54 -17.61 15.81
N THR A 424 -16.09 -16.43 16.06
CA THR A 424 -17.07 -16.22 17.16
C THR A 424 -18.51 -16.35 16.72
N GLY A 425 -18.80 -16.36 15.41
CA GLY A 425 -20.16 -16.34 14.87
C GLY A 425 -20.93 -15.04 15.17
N LYS A 426 -20.23 -13.92 15.40
CA LYS A 426 -20.82 -12.64 15.82
C LYS A 426 -20.39 -11.50 14.90
N THR A 427 -21.25 -10.48 14.80
CA THR A 427 -20.83 -9.17 14.31
C THR A 427 -19.82 -8.55 15.28
N VAL A 428 -18.73 -8.01 14.77
CA VAL A 428 -17.69 -7.32 15.55
C VAL A 428 -17.58 -5.85 15.14
N SER A 429 -17.10 -5.01 16.04
CA SER A 429 -16.74 -3.62 15.72
C SER A 429 -15.54 -3.57 14.78
N TYR A 430 -15.36 -2.45 14.09
CA TYR A 430 -14.14 -2.14 13.35
C TYR A 430 -13.49 -0.87 13.89
N PRO A 431 -12.24 -0.89 14.35
CA PRO A 431 -11.40 -2.10 14.54
C PRO A 431 -12.02 -3.07 15.54
N CYS A 432 -11.70 -4.37 15.41
CA CYS A 432 -12.15 -5.37 16.37
C CYS A 432 -11.32 -5.33 17.67
N ASP A 433 -11.80 -6.03 18.70
CA ASP A 433 -11.04 -6.27 19.93
C ASP A 433 -9.77 -7.08 19.60
N GLU A 434 -8.61 -6.42 19.63
CA GLU A 434 -7.31 -7.03 19.29
C GLU A 434 -6.90 -8.11 20.31
N ALA A 435 -7.27 -7.98 21.59
CA ALA A 435 -6.98 -8.99 22.60
C ALA A 435 -7.79 -10.26 22.35
N ALA A 436 -9.09 -10.11 22.04
CA ALA A 436 -9.94 -11.23 21.67
C ALA A 436 -9.45 -11.91 20.38
N TYR A 437 -9.06 -11.14 19.36
CA TYR A 437 -8.49 -11.67 18.12
C TYR A 437 -7.22 -12.49 18.41
N ASN A 438 -6.27 -11.93 19.15
CA ASN A 438 -5.01 -12.59 19.47
C ASN A 438 -5.24 -13.89 20.27
N ALA A 439 -6.19 -13.89 21.20
CA ALA A 439 -6.54 -15.08 21.98
C ALA A 439 -7.10 -16.21 21.09
N GLU A 440 -8.01 -15.91 20.16
CA GLU A 440 -8.55 -16.91 19.24
C GLU A 440 -7.49 -17.41 18.23
N LEU A 441 -6.68 -16.51 17.66
CA LEU A 441 -5.58 -16.89 16.79
C LEU A 441 -4.59 -17.83 17.49
N ASN A 442 -4.21 -17.52 18.75
CA ASN A 442 -3.30 -18.35 19.52
C ASN A 442 -3.85 -19.77 19.74
N LYS A 443 -5.14 -19.93 20.03
CA LYS A 443 -5.77 -21.27 20.13
C LYS A 443 -5.64 -22.07 18.82
N LEU A 444 -5.79 -21.40 17.68
CA LEU A 444 -5.65 -22.05 16.37
C LEU A 444 -4.20 -22.45 16.10
N ILE A 445 -3.23 -21.61 16.45
CA ILE A 445 -1.80 -21.91 16.34
C ILE A 445 -1.43 -23.10 17.24
N GLU A 446 -1.91 -23.13 18.50
CA GLU A 446 -1.70 -24.25 19.42
C GLU A 446 -2.31 -25.54 18.90
N ALA A 447 -3.54 -25.49 18.40
CA ALA A 447 -4.24 -26.65 17.82
C ALA A 447 -3.55 -27.19 16.56
N GLU A 448 -2.97 -26.30 15.74
CA GLU A 448 -2.19 -26.66 14.55
C GLU A 448 -0.87 -27.34 14.91
N GLY A 449 -0.19 -26.93 15.99
CA GLY A 449 1.01 -27.53 16.55
C GLY A 449 2.26 -27.49 15.66
N LYS A 450 2.25 -26.69 14.57
CA LYS A 450 3.37 -26.58 13.63
C LYS A 450 4.33 -25.45 13.97
N PHE A 451 3.84 -24.37 14.55
CA PHE A 451 4.60 -23.18 14.90
C PHE A 451 4.37 -22.80 16.36
N PRO A 452 5.33 -22.14 17.01
CA PRO A 452 5.11 -21.64 18.38
C PRO A 452 4.07 -20.53 18.39
N VAL A 453 3.32 -20.46 19.48
CA VAL A 453 2.49 -19.29 19.79
C VAL A 453 3.41 -18.08 19.99
N ARG A 454 2.98 -16.93 19.51
CA ARG A 454 3.71 -15.67 19.60
C ARG A 454 2.86 -14.68 20.42
N ASP A 455 3.52 -13.98 21.33
CA ASP A 455 2.92 -12.97 22.20
C ASP A 455 2.61 -11.66 21.44
#